data_02a11609727f540ef71587818d3ed9a7
#
_entry.id   02a11609727f540ef71587818d3ed9a7
#
_cell.length_a   1.000
_cell.length_b   1.000
_cell.length_c   1.000
_cell.angle_alpha   90.00
_cell.angle_beta   90.00
_cell.angle_gamma   90.00
#
_symmetry.space_group_name_H-M   'P 1'
#
loop_
_entity.id
_entity.type
_entity.pdbx_description
1 polymer ?
#
loop_
_entity_poly.entity_id
_entity_poly.type
_entity_poly.pdbx_seq_one_letter_code
_entity_poly.pdbx_strand_id
1 'polypeptide(L)'
;MMTRSKAKTFDEWVEYYEQKTGDKYKCPNGYRVYYLPDRGFAQIARSGEMLLIYIVCGDGKFWHDFAEVLATAMGCDALGSICTRAPLPYIRFWGWKVEKTENKDGFFRFWCKDKQGRKVLLSPKHVEENGDVTYWVTQYLRKGEKKHG
;
A
#
# COMPACT_ATOMS: atom_id res chain seq x y z
N MET A 1 -28.49 6.28 4.41
CA MET A 1 -28.64 5.25 4.10
C MET A 1 -27.62 4.51 3.51
N MET A 2 -27.42 3.45 3.84
CA MET A 2 -26.45 2.72 3.43
C MET A 2 -26.68 2.22 2.17
N THR A 3 -25.83 2.22 1.39
CA THR A 3 -26.04 1.77 0.16
C THR A 3 -25.65 0.39 0.03
N ARG A 4 -26.54 -0.44 -0.24
CA ARG A 4 -26.20 -1.73 -0.41
C ARG A 4 -25.67 -1.92 -1.74
N SER A 5 -25.77 -0.95 -2.63
CA SER A 5 -25.30 -1.09 -4.00
C SER A 5 -23.79 -1.29 -4.07
N LYS A 6 -23.08 -1.05 -2.99
CA LYS A 6 -21.67 -1.27 -3.04
C LYS A 6 -21.27 -2.70 -2.84
N ALA A 7 -22.14 -3.53 -2.33
CA ALA A 7 -21.80 -4.93 -2.09
C ALA A 7 -21.73 -5.66 -3.42
N LYS A 8 -20.66 -6.40 -3.64
CA LYS A 8 -20.46 -7.16 -4.86
C LYS A 8 -19.88 -8.51 -4.52
N THR A 9 -20.07 -9.47 -5.40
CA THR A 9 -19.43 -10.77 -5.25
C THR A 9 -17.94 -10.56 -5.57
N PHE A 10 -17.11 -11.51 -5.27
CA PHE A 10 -15.71 -11.40 -5.58
C PHE A 10 -15.50 -11.25 -7.09
N ASP A 11 -16.21 -12.02 -7.90
CA ASP A 11 -16.07 -11.92 -9.34
C ASP A 11 -16.50 -10.54 -9.85
N GLU A 12 -17.50 -9.94 -9.25
CA GLU A 12 -17.92 -8.61 -9.63
C GLU A 12 -16.86 -7.57 -9.27
N TRP A 13 -16.17 -7.76 -8.13
CA TRP A 13 -15.10 -6.85 -7.77
C TRP A 13 -13.91 -7.01 -8.70
N VAL A 14 -13.61 -8.25 -9.14
CA VAL A 14 -12.54 -8.49 -10.10
C VAL A 14 -12.86 -7.79 -11.42
N GLU A 15 -14.10 -7.88 -11.86
CA GLU A 15 -14.50 -7.24 -13.10
C GLU A 15 -14.40 -5.72 -12.98
N TYR A 16 -14.82 -5.19 -11.84
CA TYR A 16 -14.70 -3.76 -11.58
C TYR A 16 -13.23 -3.32 -11.62
N TYR A 17 -12.35 -4.11 -11.02
CA TYR A 17 -10.92 -3.82 -11.04
C TYR A 17 -10.38 -3.80 -12.47
N GLU A 18 -10.73 -4.78 -13.27
CA GLU A 18 -10.23 -4.86 -14.63
C GLU A 18 -10.74 -3.72 -15.48
N GLN A 19 -11.98 -3.32 -15.28
CA GLN A 19 -12.52 -2.22 -16.04
C GLN A 19 -11.91 -0.90 -15.62
N LYS A 20 -11.66 -0.72 -14.35
CA LYS A 20 -11.13 0.52 -13.85
C LYS A 20 -9.67 0.71 -14.19
N THR A 21 -8.86 -0.34 -14.15
CA THR A 21 -7.43 -0.23 -14.36
C THR A 21 -7.00 -0.59 -15.77
N GLY A 22 -7.81 -1.35 -16.48
CA GLY A 22 -7.41 -1.86 -17.79
C GLY A 22 -6.50 -3.07 -17.68
N ASP A 23 -6.18 -3.51 -16.46
CA ASP A 23 -5.29 -4.65 -16.28
C ASP A 23 -6.07 -5.91 -15.99
N LYS A 24 -5.49 -7.04 -16.38
CA LYS A 24 -6.10 -8.32 -16.11
C LYS A 24 -5.80 -8.70 -14.69
N TYR A 25 -6.79 -9.20 -13.97
CA TYR A 25 -6.59 -9.61 -12.59
C TYR A 25 -5.63 -10.79 -12.52
N LYS A 26 -4.70 -10.76 -11.57
CA LYS A 26 -3.79 -11.84 -11.30
C LYS A 26 -3.46 -11.84 -9.84
N CYS A 27 -3.23 -13.00 -9.28
CA CYS A 27 -2.77 -13.10 -7.90
C CYS A 27 -1.43 -13.81 -7.94
N PRO A 28 -0.34 -13.12 -7.68
CA PRO A 28 0.99 -13.73 -7.74
C PRO A 28 1.13 -14.85 -6.71
N ASN A 29 2.04 -15.77 -6.95
CA ASN A 29 2.29 -16.85 -6.02
C ASN A 29 2.72 -16.27 -4.69
N GLY A 30 2.24 -16.85 -3.63
CA GLY A 30 2.59 -16.42 -2.28
C GLY A 30 1.64 -15.40 -1.71
N TYR A 31 0.77 -14.82 -2.53
CA TYR A 31 -0.19 -13.85 -2.04
C TYR A 31 -1.52 -14.49 -1.73
N ARG A 32 -2.18 -13.98 -0.70
CA ARG A 32 -3.50 -14.42 -0.35
C ARG A 32 -4.46 -13.31 -0.65
N VAL A 33 -5.67 -13.64 -1.06
CA VAL A 33 -6.69 -12.67 -1.35
C VAL A 33 -7.63 -12.57 -0.15
N TYR A 34 -7.84 -11.37 0.33
CA TYR A 34 -8.79 -11.10 1.39
C TYR A 34 -9.93 -10.32 0.75
N TYR A 35 -11.15 -10.70 1.03
CA TYR A 35 -12.31 -10.15 0.35
C TYR A 35 -13.47 -9.94 1.31
N LEU A 36 -14.16 -8.83 1.14
CA LEU A 36 -15.43 -8.58 1.82
C LEU A 36 -16.36 -7.95 0.80
N PRO A 37 -17.63 -8.37 0.78
CA PRO A 37 -18.54 -7.91 -0.28
C PRO A 37 -18.68 -6.41 -0.42
N ASP A 38 -18.66 -5.66 0.68
CA ASP A 38 -18.84 -4.22 0.61
C ASP A 38 -17.53 -3.44 0.73
N ARG A 39 -16.39 -4.13 0.75
CA ARG A 39 -15.12 -3.45 0.88
C ARG A 39 -14.15 -3.73 -0.26
N GLY A 40 -14.43 -4.76 -1.05
CA GLY A 40 -13.55 -5.13 -2.15
C GLY A 40 -12.56 -6.21 -1.76
N PHE A 41 -11.33 -6.11 -2.24
CA PHE A 41 -10.33 -7.13 -1.94
C PHE A 41 -8.93 -6.55 -1.85
N ALA A 42 -8.05 -7.31 -1.23
CA ALA A 42 -6.64 -6.97 -1.15
C ALA A 42 -5.82 -8.25 -1.28
N GLN A 43 -4.69 -8.14 -1.95
CA GLN A 43 -3.76 -9.25 -2.08
C GLN A 43 -2.57 -8.96 -1.17
N ILE A 44 -2.29 -9.87 -0.26
CA ILE A 44 -1.29 -9.64 0.77
C ILE A 44 -0.39 -10.87 0.91
N ALA A 45 0.90 -10.63 1.09
CA ALA A 45 1.87 -11.69 1.30
C ALA A 45 2.86 -11.28 2.38
N ARG A 46 3.48 -12.25 3.02
CA ARG A 46 4.52 -11.94 3.98
C ARG A 46 5.88 -12.21 3.35
N SER A 47 6.82 -11.31 3.56
CA SER A 47 8.17 -11.48 3.11
C SER A 47 9.07 -11.07 4.26
N GLY A 48 9.65 -12.02 4.98
CA GLY A 48 10.49 -11.72 6.14
C GLY A 48 9.70 -11.00 7.20
N GLU A 49 10.18 -9.83 7.61
CA GLU A 49 9.52 -9.03 8.62
C GLU A 49 8.53 -8.03 8.03
N MET A 50 8.23 -8.16 6.76
CA MET A 50 7.33 -7.25 6.10
C MET A 50 6.08 -7.91 5.61
N LEU A 51 4.97 -7.19 5.66
CA LEU A 51 3.75 -7.64 5.04
C LEU A 51 3.60 -6.82 3.78
N LEU A 52 3.49 -7.47 2.63
CA LEU A 52 3.42 -6.79 1.35
C LEU A 52 1.99 -6.73 0.86
N ILE A 53 1.59 -5.57 0.38
CA ILE A 53 0.27 -5.37 -0.20
C ILE A 53 0.47 -5.11 -1.68
N TYR A 54 -0.16 -5.90 -2.52
CA TYR A 54 0.02 -5.74 -3.96
C TYR A 54 -1.16 -5.05 -4.62
N ILE A 55 -2.28 -5.73 -4.78
CA ILE A 55 -3.44 -5.13 -5.41
C ILE A 55 -4.50 -4.88 -4.34
N VAL A 56 -5.05 -3.68 -4.35
CA VAL A 56 -6.16 -3.33 -3.47
C VAL A 56 -7.23 -2.72 -4.33
N CYS A 57 -8.45 -3.21 -4.20
CA CYS A 57 -9.58 -2.69 -4.95
C CYS A 57 -10.72 -2.45 -3.98
N GLY A 58 -11.35 -1.30 -4.07
CA GLY A 58 -12.48 -0.94 -3.22
C GLY A 58 -12.07 0.06 -2.17
N ASP A 59 -12.31 -0.28 -0.90
CA ASP A 59 -12.06 0.66 0.20
C ASP A 59 -10.60 0.61 0.64
N GLY A 60 -9.78 1.44 0.03
CA GLY A 60 -8.33 1.42 0.27
C GLY A 60 -7.95 1.67 1.71
N LYS A 61 -8.65 2.57 2.40
CA LYS A 61 -8.31 2.85 3.78
C LYS A 61 -8.65 1.68 4.70
N PHE A 62 -9.76 1.02 4.41
CA PHE A 62 -10.14 -0.16 5.18
C PHE A 62 -9.06 -1.24 5.03
N TRP A 63 -8.61 -1.49 3.79
CA TRP A 63 -7.65 -2.56 3.56
C TRP A 63 -6.28 -2.21 4.13
N HIS A 64 -5.93 -0.92 4.14
CA HIS A 64 -4.69 -0.50 4.75
C HIS A 64 -4.73 -0.75 6.26
N ASP A 65 -5.83 -0.40 6.92
CA ASP A 65 -5.97 -0.61 8.35
C ASP A 65 -5.98 -2.11 8.67
N PHE A 66 -6.64 -2.88 7.82
CA PHE A 66 -6.67 -4.32 7.97
C PHE A 66 -5.25 -4.88 7.89
N ALA A 67 -4.46 -4.39 6.93
CA ALA A 67 -3.09 -4.86 6.76
C ALA A 67 -2.23 -4.51 7.97
N GLU A 68 -2.44 -3.35 8.58
CA GLU A 68 -1.69 -2.99 9.78
C GLU A 68 -2.00 -3.96 10.92
N VAL A 69 -3.27 -4.26 11.11
CA VAL A 69 -3.67 -5.18 12.18
C VAL A 69 -3.10 -6.57 11.91
N LEU A 70 -3.20 -7.01 10.66
CA LEU A 70 -2.69 -8.32 10.29
C LEU A 70 -1.17 -8.39 10.47
N ALA A 71 -0.45 -7.37 10.05
CA ALA A 71 1.00 -7.33 10.18
C ALA A 71 1.41 -7.41 11.65
N THR A 72 0.71 -6.65 12.50
CA THR A 72 1.01 -6.66 13.92
C THR A 72 0.75 -8.06 14.50
N ALA A 73 -0.36 -8.65 14.13
CA ALA A 73 -0.70 -9.98 14.62
C ALA A 73 0.30 -11.03 14.17
N MET A 74 0.92 -10.83 13.01
CA MET A 74 1.89 -11.78 12.48
C MET A 74 3.32 -11.44 12.91
N GLY A 75 3.51 -10.42 13.70
CA GLY A 75 4.84 -10.03 14.16
C GLY A 75 5.70 -9.34 13.12
N CYS A 76 5.07 -8.78 12.10
CA CYS A 76 5.82 -8.04 11.08
C CYS A 76 6.11 -6.63 11.56
N ASP A 77 7.23 -6.09 11.13
CA ASP A 77 7.66 -4.75 11.54
C ASP A 77 7.22 -3.66 10.58
N ALA A 78 6.83 -4.01 9.40
CA ALA A 78 6.52 -3.00 8.38
C ALA A 78 5.53 -3.50 7.35
N LEU A 79 4.90 -2.54 6.67
CA LEU A 79 4.07 -2.82 5.50
C LEU A 79 4.83 -2.33 4.29
N GLY A 80 4.74 -3.06 3.20
CA GLY A 80 5.35 -2.66 1.93
C GLY A 80 4.31 -2.62 0.84
N SER A 81 4.38 -1.62 -0.02
CA SER A 81 3.48 -1.52 -1.15
C SER A 81 4.17 -0.75 -2.26
N ILE A 82 3.48 -0.57 -3.37
CA ILE A 82 4.02 0.14 -4.52
C ILE A 82 3.10 1.31 -4.82
N CYS A 83 3.67 2.47 -5.02
CA CYS A 83 2.94 3.66 -5.41
C CYS A 83 3.25 3.95 -6.87
N THR A 84 2.24 3.94 -7.73
CA THR A 84 2.43 4.23 -9.14
C THR A 84 1.96 5.64 -9.46
N ARG A 85 1.56 6.42 -8.45
CA ARG A 85 1.10 7.78 -8.65
C ARG A 85 2.20 8.74 -8.29
N ALA A 86 1.99 10.01 -8.58
CA ALA A 86 2.94 11.03 -8.14
C ALA A 86 3.04 10.95 -6.61
N PRO A 87 4.25 10.99 -6.06
CA PRO A 87 4.43 10.73 -4.63
C PRO A 87 3.83 11.78 -3.69
N LEU A 88 3.94 13.07 -4.03
CA LEU A 88 3.46 14.08 -3.10
C LEU A 88 1.94 14.06 -2.90
N PRO A 89 1.13 13.94 -3.96
CA PRO A 89 -0.31 13.79 -3.74
C PRO A 89 -0.66 12.52 -2.98
N TYR A 90 0.09 11.44 -3.22
CA TYR A 90 -0.13 10.18 -2.54
C TYR A 90 0.16 10.33 -1.04
N ILE A 91 1.25 11.00 -0.70
CA ILE A 91 1.61 11.27 0.68
C ILE A 91 0.50 12.08 1.35
N ARG A 92 -0.01 13.11 0.65
CA ARG A 92 -1.07 13.93 1.22
C ARG A 92 -2.37 13.15 1.39
N PHE A 93 -2.66 12.26 0.47
CA PHE A 93 -3.87 11.46 0.56
C PHE A 93 -3.90 10.66 1.86
N TRP A 94 -2.75 10.10 2.27
CA TRP A 94 -2.69 9.31 3.47
C TRP A 94 -2.53 10.16 4.74
N GLY A 95 -2.28 11.46 4.58
CA GLY A 95 -2.09 12.35 5.72
C GLY A 95 -0.71 12.25 6.32
N TRP A 96 0.25 11.77 5.54
CA TRP A 96 1.62 11.69 6.00
C TRP A 96 2.30 13.05 5.80
N LYS A 97 3.40 13.29 6.53
CA LYS A 97 4.14 14.52 6.41
C LYS A 97 5.55 14.23 5.99
N VAL A 98 6.04 14.93 4.98
CA VAL A 98 7.42 14.78 4.52
C VAL A 98 8.33 15.42 5.55
N GLU A 99 9.32 14.68 6.02
CA GLU A 99 10.29 15.21 6.95
C GLU A 99 11.64 15.42 6.31
N LYS A 100 11.99 14.68 5.29
CA LYS A 100 13.27 14.79 4.65
C LYS A 100 13.15 14.28 3.23
N THR A 101 13.81 14.98 2.32
CA THR A 101 13.85 14.57 0.93
C THR A 101 15.31 14.40 0.54
N GLU A 102 15.62 13.29 -0.12
CA GLU A 102 16.97 13.03 -0.57
C GLU A 102 16.97 12.84 -2.06
N ASN A 103 17.99 13.35 -2.74
CA ASN A 103 18.14 13.13 -4.15
C ASN A 103 19.08 11.95 -4.32
N LYS A 104 18.61 10.90 -5.03
CA LYS A 104 19.43 9.77 -5.24
C LYS A 104 19.45 9.48 -6.72
N ASP A 105 20.58 9.78 -7.37
CA ASP A 105 20.76 9.54 -8.79
C ASP A 105 19.69 10.22 -9.64
N GLY A 106 19.31 11.43 -9.27
CA GLY A 106 18.33 12.17 -10.03
C GLY A 106 16.89 11.90 -9.66
N PHE A 107 16.66 10.97 -8.73
CA PHE A 107 15.31 10.69 -8.28
C PHE A 107 15.20 10.97 -6.80
N PHE A 108 14.02 11.44 -6.36
CA PHE A 108 13.87 11.82 -4.96
C PHE A 108 13.34 10.66 -4.13
N ARG A 109 13.85 10.58 -2.92
CA ARG A 109 13.39 9.61 -1.93
C ARG A 109 12.81 10.45 -0.82
N PHE A 110 11.64 10.06 -0.32
CA PHE A 110 10.93 10.84 0.69
C PHE A 110 10.83 10.07 2.00
N TRP A 111 11.30 10.71 3.07
CA TRP A 111 11.13 10.18 4.41
C TRP A 111 9.98 10.95 5.02
N CYS A 112 8.96 10.24 5.48
CA CYS A 112 7.76 10.85 6.00
C CYS A 112 7.42 10.30 7.37
N LYS A 113 6.44 10.90 8.01
CA LYS A 113 5.84 10.34 9.21
C LYS A 113 4.34 10.25 9.00
N ASP A 114 3.75 9.18 9.48
CA ASP A 114 2.31 9.02 9.40
C ASP A 114 1.67 9.78 10.57
N LYS A 115 0.35 9.72 10.66
CA LYS A 115 -0.36 10.47 11.69
C LYS A 115 -0.04 10.02 13.10
N GLN A 116 0.50 8.82 13.25
CA GLN A 116 0.87 8.30 14.55
C GLN A 116 2.34 8.49 14.85
N GLY A 117 3.06 9.20 13.97
CA GLY A 117 4.48 9.47 14.18
C GLY A 117 5.41 8.36 13.75
N ARG A 118 4.92 7.40 12.98
CA ARG A 118 5.75 6.28 12.53
C ARG A 118 6.37 6.63 11.19
N LYS A 119 7.54 6.10 10.92
CA LYS A 119 8.26 6.44 9.69
C LYS A 119 7.67 5.77 8.47
N VAL A 120 7.66 6.50 7.36
CA VAL A 120 7.25 5.98 6.07
C VAL A 120 8.31 6.40 5.06
N LEU A 121 8.80 5.46 4.29
CA LEU A 121 9.81 5.77 3.27
C LEU A 121 9.24 5.49 1.89
N LEU A 122 9.34 6.47 0.99
CA LEU A 122 9.03 6.26 -0.42
C LEU A 122 10.35 6.32 -1.17
N SER A 123 10.73 5.23 -1.81
CA SER A 123 12.01 5.11 -2.48
C SER A 123 11.79 4.71 -3.93
N PRO A 124 12.50 5.33 -4.88
CA PRO A 124 12.30 5.01 -6.30
C PRO A 124 12.53 3.53 -6.56
N LYS A 125 11.63 2.93 -7.32
CA LYS A 125 11.73 1.55 -7.66
C LYS A 125 12.04 1.36 -9.13
N HIS A 126 11.33 2.06 -9.99
CA HIS A 126 11.43 1.80 -11.42
C HIS A 126 10.96 3.03 -12.19
N VAL A 127 11.59 3.29 -13.33
CA VAL A 127 11.19 4.37 -14.21
C VAL A 127 10.46 3.73 -15.37
N GLU A 128 9.20 4.13 -15.58
CA GLU A 128 8.41 3.57 -16.66
C GLU A 128 8.83 4.17 -17.99
N GLU A 129 8.42 3.57 -19.09
CA GLU A 129 8.79 4.05 -20.40
C GLU A 129 8.38 5.49 -20.64
N ASN A 130 7.27 5.91 -20.07
CA ASN A 130 6.80 7.28 -20.25
C ASN A 130 7.48 8.28 -19.31
N GLY A 131 8.45 7.83 -18.55
CA GLY A 131 9.17 8.72 -17.65
C GLY A 131 8.63 8.78 -16.23
N ASP A 132 7.49 8.18 -15.98
CA ASP A 132 6.93 8.18 -14.64
C ASP A 132 7.74 7.24 -13.76
N VAL A 133 7.83 7.56 -12.49
CA VAL A 133 8.60 6.77 -11.54
C VAL A 133 7.65 6.07 -10.60
N THR A 134 7.84 4.78 -10.39
CA THR A 134 7.09 4.05 -9.38
C THR A 134 7.97 3.99 -8.13
N TYR A 135 7.32 3.93 -6.98
CA TYR A 135 8.01 3.96 -5.70
C TYR A 135 7.68 2.77 -4.84
N TRP A 136 8.70 2.30 -4.10
CA TRP A 136 8.46 1.36 -3.02
C TRP A 136 8.00 2.20 -1.86
N VAL A 137 6.96 1.77 -1.17
CA VAL A 137 6.49 2.46 0.03
C VAL A 137 6.65 1.50 1.20
N THR A 138 7.44 1.89 2.19
CA THR A 138 7.66 1.08 3.38
C THR A 138 7.16 1.87 4.58
N GLN A 139 6.16 1.33 5.25
CA GLN A 139 5.62 1.96 6.43
C GLN A 139 6.04 1.15 7.64
N TYR A 140 6.84 1.76 8.51
CA TYR A 140 7.36 1.07 9.70
C TYR A 140 6.32 1.15 10.79
N LEU A 141 5.96 0.02 11.36
CA LEU A 141 4.86 -0.03 12.30
C LEU A 141 5.26 0.25 13.74
N ARG A 142 6.58 0.31 14.01
CA ARG A 142 7.02 0.61 15.34
C ARG A 142 7.46 2.05 15.40
N LYS A 143 6.83 2.80 16.31
CA LYS A 143 7.11 4.17 16.37
C LYS A 143 8.44 4.45 16.97
N GLY A 144 9.32 5.01 16.19
CA GLY A 144 10.61 5.46 16.65
C GLY A 144 11.41 4.59 17.52
N GLU A 145 11.09 3.30 17.61
CA GLU A 145 11.79 2.54 18.48
C GLU A 145 13.08 2.17 18.05
N LYS A 146 13.98 2.26 18.84
CA LYS A 146 15.23 2.01 18.51
C LYS A 146 15.54 0.69 18.76
N LYS A 147 15.96 0.08 18.09
CA LYS A 147 16.28 -1.17 18.31
C LYS A 147 17.36 -1.29 18.99
N HIS A 148 17.78 -1.23 19.41
CA HIS A 148 18.82 -1.33 20.13
C HIS A 148 19.23 -2.32 19.93
N GLY A 149 19.30 -2.31 19.58
CA GLY A 149 19.77 -3.21 19.46
C GLY A 149 19.57 -3.11 19.64
#